data_975f1eb833ed1ae66ca45fc5e85c90fa
#
_entry.id   975f1eb833ed1ae66ca45fc5e85c90fa
#
_cell.length_a   1.000
_cell.length_b   1.000
_cell.length_c   1.000
_cell.angle_alpha   90.00
_cell.angle_beta   90.00
_cell.angle_gamma   90.00
#
_symmetry.space_group_name_H-M   'P 1'
#
loop_
_entity.id
_entity.type
_entity.pdbx_description
1 polymer ?
#
loop_
_entity_poly.entity_id
_entity_poly.type
_entity_poly.pdbx_seq_one_letter_code
_entity_poly.pdbx_strand_id
1 'polypeptide(L)'
;MKIYDYSERYAACAVCGDIHGGFDFLIGEMKRLELTDTLVIVAGDCGIGFDDPDYYQYVYEGIVHTLDKINCGLLLVRGNHDDPEYFERELIAFPRMRTIPDYSVVRFRERTILCVGGAISIDRRYRTMQMQINQIDGYSPRKLYWENEAPQFRERELAAIKEGDLHIDTVVTHTAPSFCYPTTKSGIEMWMSKDPDLGRDIDAERATMDKIHSRLLADKHPLSLWYYGHYHHTYSDRIAGIDFFMLDIGQIREIPTCR
;
A
#
# COMPACT_ATOMS: atom_id res chain seq x y z
N MET A 1 -1.22 -6.74 -15.25
CA MET A 1 -0.14 -7.12 -14.32
C MET A 1 1.21 -6.57 -14.80
N LYS A 2 2.02 -5.97 -13.94
CA LYS A 2 3.41 -5.58 -14.20
C LYS A 2 4.36 -6.34 -13.28
N ILE A 3 5.58 -6.60 -13.76
CA ILE A 3 6.62 -7.26 -12.97
C ILE A 3 7.80 -6.31 -12.84
N TYR A 4 8.25 -6.11 -11.60
CA TYR A 4 9.42 -5.32 -11.25
C TYR A 4 10.48 -6.25 -10.65
N ASP A 5 11.63 -6.35 -11.27
CA ASP A 5 12.71 -7.22 -10.81
C ASP A 5 13.81 -6.40 -10.14
N TYR A 6 14.00 -6.64 -8.84
CA TYR A 6 15.01 -6.02 -8.00
C TYR A 6 15.96 -7.06 -7.38
N SER A 7 15.96 -8.28 -7.90
CA SER A 7 16.70 -9.42 -7.33
C SER A 7 18.20 -9.15 -7.15
N GLU A 8 18.79 -8.35 -8.05
CA GLU A 8 20.22 -8.05 -8.02
C GLU A 8 20.52 -6.59 -7.61
N ARG A 9 19.48 -5.77 -7.34
CA ARG A 9 19.67 -4.33 -7.16
C ARG A 9 19.86 -3.93 -5.70
N TYR A 10 19.29 -4.67 -4.75
CA TYR A 10 19.36 -4.38 -3.32
C TYR A 10 19.67 -5.64 -2.51
N ALA A 11 20.33 -5.45 -1.35
CA ALA A 11 20.68 -6.53 -0.45
C ALA A 11 19.50 -6.97 0.44
N ALA A 12 18.60 -6.04 0.79
CA ALA A 12 17.44 -6.27 1.63
C ALA A 12 16.16 -5.72 1.00
N CYS A 13 15.01 -6.23 1.47
CA CYS A 13 13.69 -5.70 1.15
C CYS A 13 12.91 -5.53 2.45
N ALA A 14 12.17 -4.42 2.58
CA ALA A 14 11.36 -4.12 3.75
C ALA A 14 10.00 -3.56 3.34
N VAL A 15 9.02 -3.67 4.23
CA VAL A 15 7.71 -3.03 4.08
C VAL A 15 7.58 -1.93 5.13
N CYS A 16 7.11 -0.77 4.70
CA CYS A 16 6.75 0.36 5.56
C CYS A 16 5.23 0.49 5.61
N GLY A 17 4.66 0.79 6.77
CA GLY A 17 3.26 1.22 6.88
C GLY A 17 3.04 2.60 6.27
N ASP A 18 1.91 3.18 6.58
CA ASP A 18 1.43 4.47 6.09
C ASP A 18 2.44 5.61 6.32
N ILE A 19 2.57 6.54 5.37
CA ILE A 19 3.47 7.70 5.53
C ILE A 19 2.76 9.05 5.38
N HIS A 20 1.55 9.09 4.80
CA HIS A 20 0.71 10.29 4.63
C HIS A 20 1.47 11.52 4.10
N GLY A 21 2.33 11.33 3.09
CA GLY A 21 3.17 12.39 2.54
C GLY A 21 4.43 12.71 3.35
N GLY A 22 4.65 12.01 4.46
CA GLY A 22 5.80 12.20 5.35
C GLY A 22 7.10 11.57 4.82
N PHE A 23 7.52 11.91 3.61
CA PHE A 23 8.74 11.35 3.02
C PHE A 23 10.00 11.67 3.85
N ASP A 24 10.10 12.89 4.41
CA ASP A 24 11.23 13.25 5.28
C ASP A 24 11.24 12.42 6.57
N PHE A 25 10.06 12.13 7.12
CA PHE A 25 9.91 11.24 8.28
C PHE A 25 10.35 9.82 7.92
N LEU A 26 9.90 9.28 6.78
CA LEU A 26 10.35 7.97 6.30
C LEU A 26 11.87 7.89 6.17
N ILE A 27 12.49 8.90 5.56
CA ILE A 27 13.96 8.97 5.42
C ILE A 27 14.63 9.05 6.82
N GLY A 28 14.02 9.75 7.76
CA GLY A 28 14.47 9.80 9.17
C GLY A 28 14.46 8.42 9.82
N GLU A 29 13.36 7.67 9.66
CA GLU A 29 13.22 6.30 10.18
C GLU A 29 14.19 5.32 9.50
N MET A 30 14.38 5.41 8.19
CA MET A 30 15.38 4.60 7.47
C MET A 30 16.79 4.83 8.02
N LYS A 31 17.16 6.09 8.32
CA LYS A 31 18.45 6.43 8.95
C LYS A 31 18.54 5.91 10.39
N ARG A 32 17.48 6.07 11.18
CA ARG A 32 17.42 5.58 12.57
C ARG A 32 17.61 4.05 12.66
N LEU A 33 17.07 3.33 11.67
CA LEU A 33 17.20 1.88 11.55
C LEU A 33 18.48 1.45 10.83
N GLU A 34 19.34 2.40 10.45
CA GLU A 34 20.59 2.15 9.72
C GLU A 34 20.40 1.36 8.43
N LEU A 35 19.26 1.53 7.75
CA LEU A 35 18.97 0.82 6.51
C LEU A 35 19.95 1.25 5.42
N THR A 36 20.54 0.25 4.78
CA THR A 36 21.38 0.42 3.61
C THR A 36 21.07 -0.67 2.59
N ASP A 37 21.26 -0.36 1.31
CA ASP A 37 21.09 -1.33 0.23
C ASP A 37 19.73 -2.06 0.27
N THR A 38 18.65 -1.28 0.55
CA THR A 38 17.32 -1.80 0.86
C THR A 38 16.26 -1.24 -0.10
N LEU A 39 15.42 -2.13 -0.64
CA LEU A 39 14.15 -1.77 -1.27
C LEU A 39 13.07 -1.65 -0.19
N VAL A 40 12.43 -0.49 -0.06
CA VAL A 40 11.31 -0.28 0.86
C VAL A 40 10.01 -0.19 0.07
N ILE A 41 9.05 -1.06 0.37
CA ILE A 41 7.70 -1.05 -0.19
C ILE A 41 6.77 -0.37 0.82
N VAL A 42 6.18 0.77 0.47
CA VAL A 42 5.20 1.46 1.32
C VAL A 42 3.83 0.83 1.08
N ALA A 43 3.20 0.33 2.13
CA ALA A 43 1.96 -0.43 2.09
C ALA A 43 0.69 0.45 2.03
N GLY A 44 0.72 1.49 1.22
CA GLY A 44 -0.39 2.42 1.00
C GLY A 44 -0.29 3.71 1.82
N ASP A 45 -1.26 4.59 1.58
CA ASP A 45 -1.35 5.93 2.18
C ASP A 45 -0.03 6.70 2.08
N CYS A 46 0.48 6.73 0.85
CA CYS A 46 1.73 7.43 0.53
C CYS A 46 1.54 8.95 0.53
N GLY A 47 0.31 9.46 0.43
CA GLY A 47 -0.01 10.88 0.30
C GLY A 47 0.18 11.41 -1.12
N ILE A 48 -0.08 10.57 -2.11
CA ILE A 48 0.12 10.88 -3.54
C ILE A 48 -1.19 11.33 -4.20
N GLY A 49 -1.13 12.43 -4.98
CA GLY A 49 -2.26 12.93 -5.78
C GLY A 49 -3.01 14.08 -5.12
N PHE A 50 -2.61 14.54 -3.93
CA PHE A 50 -3.13 15.76 -3.31
C PHE A 50 -2.54 17.03 -3.95
N ASP A 51 -1.39 16.92 -4.57
CA ASP A 51 -0.65 18.00 -5.21
C ASP A 51 -0.29 17.62 -6.66
N ASP A 52 0.14 18.62 -7.44
CA ASP A 52 0.53 18.43 -8.82
C ASP A 52 1.81 17.57 -8.95
N PRO A 53 2.06 16.95 -10.11
CA PRO A 53 3.27 16.15 -10.35
C PRO A 53 4.58 16.87 -10.03
N ASP A 54 4.65 18.18 -10.28
CA ASP A 54 5.84 18.99 -10.01
C ASP A 54 6.17 19.07 -8.51
N TYR A 55 5.15 19.00 -7.63
CA TYR A 55 5.37 18.90 -6.19
C TYR A 55 6.11 17.61 -5.82
N TYR A 56 5.73 16.49 -6.42
CA TYR A 56 6.40 15.21 -6.14
C TYR A 56 7.82 15.13 -6.72
N GLN A 57 8.08 15.87 -7.80
CA GLN A 57 9.45 16.08 -8.28
C GLN A 57 10.28 16.81 -7.22
N TYR A 58 9.75 17.89 -6.65
CA TYR A 58 10.42 18.63 -5.58
C TYR A 58 10.65 17.76 -4.33
N VAL A 59 9.66 16.98 -3.90
CA VAL A 59 9.80 16.02 -2.79
C VAL A 59 10.93 15.04 -3.08
N TYR A 60 10.96 14.46 -4.29
CA TYR A 60 12.00 13.53 -4.70
C TYR A 60 13.39 14.15 -4.66
N GLU A 61 13.55 15.37 -5.16
CA GLU A 61 14.81 16.12 -5.12
C GLU A 61 15.32 16.33 -3.69
N GLY A 62 14.40 16.54 -2.74
CA GLY A 62 14.74 16.66 -1.31
C GLY A 62 15.30 15.39 -0.68
N ILE A 63 14.88 14.21 -1.15
CA ILE A 63 15.23 12.92 -0.53
C ILE A 63 16.25 12.09 -1.31
N VAL A 64 16.39 12.30 -2.63
CA VAL A 64 17.18 11.43 -3.52
C VAL A 64 18.64 11.34 -3.12
N HIS A 65 19.25 12.43 -2.69
CA HIS A 65 20.67 12.43 -2.26
C HIS A 65 20.89 11.46 -1.07
N THR A 66 19.94 11.40 -0.16
CA THR A 66 20.02 10.44 0.96
C THR A 66 19.79 9.01 0.47
N LEU A 67 18.78 8.77 -0.37
CA LEU A 67 18.50 7.44 -0.94
C LEU A 67 19.69 6.89 -1.72
N ASP A 68 20.38 7.76 -2.49
CA ASP A 68 21.59 7.37 -3.20
C ASP A 68 22.73 7.02 -2.26
N LYS A 69 22.95 7.82 -1.22
CA LYS A 69 24.01 7.61 -0.23
C LYS A 69 23.87 6.28 0.52
N ILE A 70 22.63 5.90 0.88
CA ILE A 70 22.35 4.65 1.59
C ILE A 70 22.00 3.49 0.64
N ASN A 71 22.05 3.72 -0.68
CA ASN A 71 21.63 2.80 -1.74
C ASN A 71 20.25 2.18 -1.50
N CYS A 72 19.23 3.00 -1.17
CA CYS A 72 17.87 2.54 -0.97
C CYS A 72 16.94 3.00 -2.11
N GLY A 73 15.80 2.33 -2.23
CA GLY A 73 14.73 2.69 -3.17
C GLY A 73 13.36 2.53 -2.54
N LEU A 74 12.37 3.26 -3.06
CA LEU A 74 11.00 3.28 -2.60
C LEU A 74 10.07 2.77 -3.70
N LEU A 75 9.23 1.79 -3.39
CA LEU A 75 8.06 1.40 -4.16
C LEU A 75 6.81 1.79 -3.40
N LEU A 76 5.92 2.50 -4.04
CA LEU A 76 4.71 3.03 -3.43
C LEU A 76 3.52 2.22 -3.93
N VAL A 77 2.83 1.53 -3.02
CA VAL A 77 1.52 0.90 -3.22
C VAL A 77 0.47 1.92 -2.83
N ARG A 78 -0.68 2.00 -3.50
CA ARG A 78 -1.70 2.98 -3.15
C ARG A 78 -2.48 2.60 -1.88
N GLY A 79 -2.85 3.60 -1.10
CA GLY A 79 -3.87 3.49 -0.05
C GLY A 79 -5.18 4.18 -0.44
N ASN A 80 -5.99 4.54 0.55
CA ASN A 80 -7.19 5.36 0.37
C ASN A 80 -6.89 6.88 0.43
N HIS A 81 -5.71 7.26 0.91
CA HIS A 81 -5.19 8.63 0.87
C HIS A 81 -4.23 8.82 -0.32
N ASP A 82 -4.55 8.20 -1.46
CA ASP A 82 -3.75 8.29 -2.68
C ASP A 82 -4.66 8.39 -3.90
N ASP A 83 -4.27 9.16 -4.92
CA ASP A 83 -4.98 9.17 -6.20
C ASP A 83 -4.67 7.91 -7.00
N PRO A 84 -5.67 7.03 -7.24
CA PRO A 84 -5.44 5.80 -7.99
C PRO A 84 -4.83 6.02 -9.38
N GLU A 85 -5.07 7.19 -10.02
CA GLU A 85 -4.53 7.49 -11.34
C GLU A 85 -3.00 7.57 -11.35
N TYR A 86 -2.39 8.12 -10.28
CA TYR A 86 -0.93 8.19 -10.15
C TYR A 86 -0.27 6.83 -10.14
N PHE A 87 -0.95 5.81 -9.61
CA PHE A 87 -0.45 4.44 -9.52
C PHE A 87 -0.73 3.65 -10.80
N GLU A 88 -1.96 3.68 -11.30
CA GLU A 88 -2.33 2.96 -12.54
C GLU A 88 -1.52 3.43 -13.76
N ARG A 89 -1.20 4.71 -13.83
CA ARG A 89 -0.40 5.32 -14.91
C ARG A 89 1.08 5.48 -14.59
N GLU A 90 1.52 5.12 -13.37
CA GLU A 90 2.89 5.29 -12.89
C GLU A 90 3.40 6.73 -13.10
N LEU A 91 2.60 7.74 -12.71
CA LEU A 91 2.97 9.16 -12.91
C LEU A 91 4.20 9.57 -12.09
N ILE A 92 4.56 8.81 -11.06
CA ILE A 92 5.81 8.95 -10.33
C ILE A 92 6.70 7.76 -10.68
N ALA A 93 7.76 8.01 -11.45
CA ALA A 93 8.68 6.99 -11.95
C ALA A 93 10.13 7.49 -11.90
N PHE A 94 10.57 7.94 -10.72
CA PHE A 94 11.94 8.37 -10.50
C PHE A 94 12.90 7.18 -10.28
N PRO A 95 14.21 7.36 -10.44
CA PRO A 95 15.18 6.26 -10.30
C PRO A 95 15.15 5.52 -8.95
N ARG A 96 14.79 6.23 -7.87
CA ARG A 96 14.75 5.69 -6.49
C ARG A 96 13.35 5.71 -5.86
N MET A 97 12.33 6.22 -6.54
CA MET A 97 10.97 6.28 -6.03
C MET A 97 9.96 6.13 -7.16
N ARG A 98 9.03 5.19 -7.03
CA ARG A 98 7.97 5.02 -8.02
C ARG A 98 6.67 4.50 -7.43
N THR A 99 5.56 4.93 -7.99
CA THR A 99 4.24 4.32 -7.80
C THR A 99 4.11 3.07 -8.66
N ILE A 100 3.43 2.05 -8.15
CA ILE A 100 3.17 0.81 -8.88
C ILE A 100 1.67 0.51 -8.95
N PRO A 101 1.14 0.02 -10.09
CA PRO A 101 -0.26 -0.36 -10.23
C PRO A 101 -0.65 -1.53 -9.32
N ASP A 102 -1.94 -1.63 -9.02
CA ASP A 102 -2.47 -2.81 -8.34
C ASP A 102 -2.16 -4.09 -9.13
N TYR A 103 -1.97 -5.19 -8.40
CA TYR A 103 -1.53 -6.50 -8.94
C TYR A 103 -0.15 -6.47 -9.59
N SER A 104 0.71 -5.53 -9.20
CA SER A 104 2.12 -5.58 -9.52
C SER A 104 2.81 -6.70 -8.76
N VAL A 105 3.72 -7.38 -9.42
CA VAL A 105 4.57 -8.42 -8.83
C VAL A 105 6.00 -7.88 -8.71
N VAL A 106 6.54 -7.91 -7.51
CA VAL A 106 7.92 -7.52 -7.23
C VAL A 106 8.74 -8.80 -7.00
N ARG A 107 9.76 -9.01 -7.83
CA ARG A 107 10.76 -10.05 -7.61
C ARG A 107 11.92 -9.46 -6.82
N PHE A 108 12.26 -10.12 -5.74
CA PHE A 108 13.39 -9.76 -4.91
C PHE A 108 14.10 -11.04 -4.43
N ARG A 109 15.24 -11.35 -5.02
CA ARG A 109 15.94 -12.61 -4.78
C ARG A 109 15.01 -13.81 -4.97
N GLU A 110 14.78 -14.60 -3.92
CA GLU A 110 13.91 -15.77 -3.90
C GLU A 110 12.44 -15.43 -3.59
N ARG A 111 12.13 -14.14 -3.30
CA ARG A 111 10.79 -13.67 -2.98
C ARG A 111 10.03 -13.21 -4.21
N THR A 112 8.77 -13.58 -4.26
CA THR A 112 7.81 -13.08 -5.25
C THR A 112 6.65 -12.41 -4.51
N ILE A 113 6.62 -11.09 -4.56
CA ILE A 113 5.75 -10.25 -3.74
C ILE A 113 4.62 -9.71 -4.60
N LEU A 114 3.37 -10.02 -4.25
CA LEU A 114 2.19 -9.41 -4.87
C LEU A 114 1.81 -8.13 -4.13
N CYS A 115 1.63 -7.03 -4.85
CA CYS A 115 1.20 -5.74 -4.30
C CYS A 115 -0.21 -5.38 -4.79
N VAL A 116 -1.14 -5.12 -3.86
CA VAL A 116 -2.52 -4.68 -4.16
C VAL A 116 -2.92 -3.58 -3.19
N GLY A 117 -3.24 -2.41 -3.72
CA GLY A 117 -3.56 -1.23 -2.93
C GLY A 117 -5.05 -1.00 -2.70
N GLY A 118 -5.33 0.09 -1.97
CA GLY A 118 -6.66 0.62 -1.70
C GLY A 118 -7.29 0.13 -0.41
N ALA A 119 -8.14 0.98 0.14
CA ALA A 119 -9.00 0.75 1.28
C ALA A 119 -10.19 1.73 1.25
N ILE A 120 -11.11 1.64 2.21
CA ILE A 120 -12.24 2.56 2.36
C ILE A 120 -11.93 3.62 3.41
N SER A 121 -12.01 4.89 3.03
CA SER A 121 -11.90 6.02 3.96
C SER A 121 -13.10 6.10 4.88
N ILE A 122 -12.89 6.00 6.19
CA ILE A 122 -13.98 6.14 7.17
C ILE A 122 -14.54 7.57 7.22
N ASP A 123 -13.76 8.56 6.85
CA ASP A 123 -14.09 9.99 6.84
C ASP A 123 -14.48 10.54 5.45
N ARG A 124 -14.75 9.68 4.47
CA ARG A 124 -15.02 10.04 3.07
C ARG A 124 -16.12 11.09 2.89
N ARG A 125 -17.18 11.02 3.69
CA ARG A 125 -18.26 12.04 3.65
C ARG A 125 -17.80 13.41 4.14
N TYR A 126 -16.97 13.42 5.18
CA TYR A 126 -16.38 14.66 5.66
C TYR A 126 -15.47 15.30 4.60
N ARG A 127 -14.63 14.52 3.95
CA ARG A 127 -13.74 15.00 2.86
C ARG A 127 -14.52 15.50 1.67
N THR A 128 -15.57 14.77 1.25
CA THR A 128 -16.45 15.20 0.16
C THR A 128 -17.12 16.53 0.48
N MET A 129 -17.62 16.71 1.71
CA MET A 129 -18.20 17.97 2.18
C MET A 129 -17.17 19.10 2.17
N GLN A 130 -15.94 18.87 2.64
CA GLN A 130 -14.87 19.87 2.59
C GLN A 130 -14.52 20.29 1.17
N MET A 131 -14.48 19.36 0.22
CA MET A 131 -14.27 19.68 -1.19
C MET A 131 -15.38 20.61 -1.74
N GLN A 132 -16.65 20.33 -1.39
CA GLN A 132 -17.79 21.16 -1.80
C GLN A 132 -17.72 22.56 -1.18
N ILE A 133 -17.38 22.69 0.10
CA ILE A 133 -17.21 23.99 0.78
C ILE A 133 -16.08 24.79 0.11
N ASN A 134 -14.92 24.18 -0.11
CA ASN A 134 -13.79 24.84 -0.76
C ASN A 134 -14.15 25.35 -2.15
N GLN A 135 -14.96 24.60 -2.91
CA GLN A 135 -15.43 25.00 -4.22
C GLN A 135 -16.37 26.21 -4.16
N ILE A 136 -17.26 26.27 -3.16
CA ILE A 136 -18.19 27.40 -2.96
C ILE A 136 -17.42 28.67 -2.56
N ASP A 137 -16.40 28.54 -1.72
CA ASP A 137 -15.58 29.66 -1.26
C ASP A 137 -14.57 30.15 -2.31
N GLY A 138 -14.57 29.55 -3.52
CA GLY A 138 -13.71 29.96 -4.64
C GLY A 138 -12.24 29.57 -4.47
N TYR A 139 -11.92 28.71 -3.53
CA TYR A 139 -10.60 28.09 -3.46
C TYR A 139 -10.46 27.06 -4.58
N SER A 140 -9.25 26.94 -5.16
CA SER A 140 -8.96 25.87 -6.10
C SER A 140 -9.26 24.52 -5.43
N PRO A 141 -10.14 23.69 -6.02
CA PRO A 141 -10.61 22.48 -5.35
C PRO A 141 -9.47 21.46 -5.29
N ARG A 142 -8.74 21.45 -4.15
CA ARG A 142 -7.82 20.36 -3.87
C ARG A 142 -8.63 19.08 -3.71
N LYS A 143 -8.33 18.06 -4.50
CA LYS A 143 -9.02 16.79 -4.41
C LYS A 143 -8.58 16.11 -3.08
N LEU A 144 -9.55 15.78 -2.23
CA LEU A 144 -9.30 15.21 -0.90
C LEU A 144 -9.81 13.75 -0.80
N TYR A 145 -10.58 13.30 -1.78
CA TYR A 145 -11.21 11.98 -1.80
C TYR A 145 -11.36 11.45 -3.22
N TRP A 146 -11.24 10.16 -3.38
CA TRP A 146 -11.36 9.44 -4.65
C TRP A 146 -12.38 8.31 -4.49
N GLU A 147 -13.47 8.35 -5.26
CA GLU A 147 -14.57 7.36 -5.19
C GLU A 147 -14.12 5.93 -5.54
N ASN A 148 -13.01 5.80 -6.28
CA ASN A 148 -12.41 4.54 -6.69
C ASN A 148 -11.25 4.10 -5.77
N GLU A 149 -11.27 4.52 -4.49
CA GLU A 149 -10.23 4.21 -3.51
C GLU A 149 -10.18 2.72 -3.12
N ALA A 150 -11.34 2.04 -3.15
CA ALA A 150 -11.47 0.66 -2.70
C ALA A 150 -10.64 -0.32 -3.54
N PRO A 151 -10.12 -1.40 -2.93
CA PRO A 151 -9.49 -2.48 -3.67
C PRO A 151 -10.51 -3.22 -4.54
N GLN A 152 -10.07 -3.71 -5.70
CA GLN A 152 -10.92 -4.44 -6.63
C GLN A 152 -10.39 -5.85 -6.84
N PHE A 153 -11.28 -6.86 -6.85
CA PHE A 153 -10.91 -8.20 -7.23
C PHE A 153 -10.73 -8.30 -8.75
N ARG A 154 -9.49 -8.52 -9.22
CA ARG A 154 -9.14 -8.61 -10.65
C ARG A 154 -8.76 -10.04 -11.02
N GLU A 155 -9.76 -10.85 -11.38
CA GLU A 155 -9.60 -12.25 -11.76
C GLU A 155 -8.54 -12.45 -12.86
N ARG A 156 -8.52 -11.57 -13.88
CA ARG A 156 -7.59 -11.67 -15.00
C ARG A 156 -6.13 -11.50 -14.56
N GLU A 157 -5.87 -10.63 -13.60
CA GLU A 157 -4.51 -10.39 -13.10
C GLU A 157 -4.01 -11.61 -12.31
N LEU A 158 -4.88 -12.21 -11.47
CA LEU A 158 -4.55 -13.42 -10.72
C LEU A 158 -4.35 -14.63 -11.65
N ALA A 159 -5.18 -14.76 -12.69
CA ALA A 159 -4.99 -15.79 -13.71
C ALA A 159 -3.66 -15.62 -14.45
N ALA A 160 -3.29 -14.37 -14.82
CA ALA A 160 -2.02 -14.10 -15.48
C ALA A 160 -0.79 -14.39 -14.57
N ILE A 161 -0.91 -14.20 -13.24
CA ILE A 161 0.13 -14.60 -12.28
C ILE A 161 0.35 -16.12 -12.35
N LYS A 162 -0.73 -16.90 -12.32
CA LYS A 162 -0.68 -18.36 -12.40
C LYS A 162 -0.13 -18.84 -13.73
N GLU A 163 -0.62 -18.30 -14.85
CA GLU A 163 -0.18 -18.65 -16.21
C GLU A 163 1.30 -18.29 -16.44
N GLY A 164 1.78 -17.22 -15.80
CA GLY A 164 3.17 -16.79 -15.82
C GLY A 164 4.11 -17.60 -14.92
N ASP A 165 3.61 -18.66 -14.26
CA ASP A 165 4.36 -19.51 -13.31
C ASP A 165 5.02 -18.70 -12.18
N LEU A 166 4.34 -17.65 -11.73
CA LEU A 166 4.80 -16.82 -10.64
C LEU A 166 4.32 -17.40 -9.29
N HIS A 167 5.25 -17.77 -8.45
CA HIS A 167 4.95 -18.39 -7.14
C HIS A 167 4.94 -17.34 -6.04
N ILE A 168 3.79 -16.70 -5.80
CA ILE A 168 3.63 -15.67 -4.78
C ILE A 168 3.84 -16.25 -3.38
N ASP A 169 4.83 -15.79 -2.67
CA ASP A 169 5.14 -16.18 -1.29
C ASP A 169 4.85 -15.07 -0.27
N THR A 170 4.80 -13.83 -0.74
CA THR A 170 4.58 -12.63 0.07
C THR A 170 3.52 -11.74 -0.56
N VAL A 171 2.66 -11.14 0.26
CA VAL A 171 1.66 -10.16 -0.18
C VAL A 171 1.85 -8.86 0.60
N VAL A 172 1.76 -7.72 -0.10
CA VAL A 172 1.72 -6.37 0.49
C VAL A 172 0.44 -5.70 0.03
N THR A 173 -0.42 -5.35 0.96
CA THR A 173 -1.69 -4.65 0.70
C THR A 173 -1.83 -3.44 1.60
N HIS A 174 -2.78 -2.54 1.31
CA HIS A 174 -3.08 -1.47 2.25
C HIS A 174 -4.04 -1.95 3.33
N THR A 175 -5.14 -2.62 2.98
CA THR A 175 -6.04 -3.31 3.91
C THR A 175 -5.81 -4.83 3.90
N ALA A 176 -6.52 -5.61 4.72
CA ALA A 176 -6.30 -7.04 4.92
C ALA A 176 -7.59 -7.88 4.85
N PRO A 177 -7.50 -9.23 4.74
CA PRO A 177 -8.64 -10.13 4.83
C PRO A 177 -9.48 -9.96 6.11
N SER A 178 -10.76 -10.32 6.06
CA SER A 178 -11.73 -10.09 7.15
C SER A 178 -11.38 -10.81 8.46
N PHE A 179 -10.64 -11.89 8.38
CA PHE A 179 -10.16 -12.66 9.54
C PHE A 179 -8.89 -12.07 10.19
N CYS A 180 -8.25 -11.05 9.58
CA CYS A 180 -7.11 -10.32 10.15
C CYS A 180 -7.61 -9.19 11.07
N TYR A 181 -6.79 -8.82 12.05
CA TYR A 181 -7.06 -7.67 12.91
C TYR A 181 -7.06 -6.35 12.10
N PRO A 182 -7.99 -5.39 12.40
CA PRO A 182 -9.11 -5.48 13.33
C PRO A 182 -10.25 -6.35 12.76
N THR A 183 -10.83 -7.22 13.59
CA THR A 183 -11.94 -8.11 13.20
C THR A 183 -13.32 -7.53 13.48
N THR A 184 -13.37 -6.32 14.03
CA THR A 184 -14.61 -5.61 14.37
C THR A 184 -14.57 -4.18 13.85
N LYS A 185 -15.73 -3.55 13.79
CA LYS A 185 -15.88 -2.12 13.45
C LYS A 185 -15.92 -1.22 14.69
N SER A 186 -15.35 -1.69 15.81
CA SER A 186 -15.26 -0.91 17.04
C SER A 186 -14.39 0.33 16.84
N GLY A 187 -14.86 1.47 17.31
CA GLY A 187 -14.18 2.76 17.21
C GLY A 187 -14.57 3.60 15.99
N ILE A 188 -15.35 3.07 15.05
CA ILE A 188 -15.84 3.81 13.88
C ILE A 188 -17.34 4.06 13.86
N GLU A 189 -18.03 3.80 14.97
CA GLU A 189 -19.49 3.92 15.09
C GLU A 189 -19.98 5.35 14.79
N MET A 190 -19.20 6.35 15.18
CA MET A 190 -19.50 7.76 14.89
C MET A 190 -19.48 8.04 13.39
N TRP A 191 -18.54 7.46 12.66
CA TRP A 191 -18.45 7.59 11.21
C TRP A 191 -19.59 6.86 10.51
N MET A 192 -19.90 5.63 10.95
CA MET A 192 -21.03 4.85 10.45
C MET A 192 -22.39 5.54 10.69
N SER A 193 -22.56 6.27 11.79
CA SER A 193 -23.78 7.06 12.02
C SER A 193 -23.98 8.20 11.03
N LYS A 194 -22.90 8.72 10.46
CA LYS A 194 -22.90 9.79 9.44
C LYS A 194 -22.92 9.26 8.01
N ASP A 195 -22.47 8.04 7.81
CA ASP A 195 -22.40 7.35 6.52
C ASP A 195 -23.01 5.95 6.63
N PRO A 196 -24.32 5.79 6.31
CA PRO A 196 -25.04 4.52 6.45
C PRO A 196 -24.46 3.39 5.58
N ASP A 197 -23.75 3.72 4.50
CA ASP A 197 -23.17 2.73 3.60
C ASP A 197 -21.77 2.26 4.03
N LEU A 198 -21.10 3.01 4.92
CA LEU A 198 -19.72 2.77 5.32
C LEU A 198 -19.49 1.34 5.82
N GLY A 199 -20.36 0.85 6.68
CA GLY A 199 -20.23 -0.51 7.24
C GLY A 199 -20.27 -1.60 6.18
N ARG A 200 -21.17 -1.49 5.21
CA ARG A 200 -21.29 -2.41 4.06
C ARG A 200 -20.06 -2.34 3.17
N ASP A 201 -19.57 -1.14 2.91
CA ASP A 201 -18.46 -0.94 1.99
C ASP A 201 -17.13 -1.43 2.59
N ILE A 202 -16.93 -1.28 3.91
CA ILE A 202 -15.80 -1.91 4.63
C ILE A 202 -15.91 -3.44 4.56
N ASP A 203 -17.11 -4.02 4.72
CA ASP A 203 -17.27 -5.48 4.57
C ASP A 203 -16.95 -5.93 3.14
N ALA A 204 -17.34 -5.17 2.12
CA ALA A 204 -17.03 -5.46 0.73
C ALA A 204 -15.53 -5.35 0.41
N GLU A 205 -14.85 -4.36 0.98
CA GLU A 205 -13.39 -4.20 0.93
C GLU A 205 -12.69 -5.46 1.48
N ARG A 206 -13.04 -5.85 2.71
CA ARG A 206 -12.46 -7.01 3.40
C ARG A 206 -12.76 -8.32 2.64
N ALA A 207 -14.00 -8.47 2.14
CA ALA A 207 -14.37 -9.61 1.31
C ALA A 207 -13.58 -9.67 -0.02
N THR A 208 -13.14 -8.53 -0.55
CA THR A 208 -12.25 -8.50 -1.71
C THR A 208 -10.87 -9.09 -1.35
N MET A 209 -10.32 -8.76 -0.19
CA MET A 209 -9.07 -9.35 0.29
C MET A 209 -9.22 -10.86 0.58
N ASP A 210 -10.37 -11.30 1.13
CA ASP A 210 -10.68 -12.72 1.33
C ASP A 210 -10.67 -13.50 0.01
N LYS A 211 -11.22 -12.91 -1.06
CA LYS A 211 -11.21 -13.51 -2.41
C LYS A 211 -9.79 -13.62 -2.96
N ILE A 212 -8.97 -12.59 -2.81
CA ILE A 212 -7.56 -12.63 -3.25
C ILE A 212 -6.81 -13.72 -2.49
N HIS A 213 -6.90 -13.75 -1.16
CA HIS A 213 -6.29 -14.79 -0.32
C HIS A 213 -6.73 -16.19 -0.75
N SER A 214 -8.05 -16.42 -0.86
CA SER A 214 -8.62 -17.72 -1.24
C SER A 214 -8.14 -18.16 -2.63
N ARG A 215 -8.04 -17.22 -3.58
CA ARG A 215 -7.56 -17.50 -4.92
C ARG A 215 -6.08 -17.88 -4.94
N LEU A 216 -5.22 -17.17 -4.20
CA LEU A 216 -3.80 -17.52 -4.08
C LEU A 216 -3.60 -18.92 -3.51
N LEU A 217 -4.37 -19.31 -2.49
CA LEU A 217 -4.31 -20.65 -1.93
C LEU A 217 -4.85 -21.72 -2.90
N ALA A 218 -5.94 -21.45 -3.61
CA ALA A 218 -6.50 -22.37 -4.61
C ALA A 218 -5.52 -22.61 -5.78
N ASP A 219 -4.77 -21.59 -6.15
CA ASP A 219 -3.72 -21.67 -7.17
C ASP A 219 -2.41 -22.28 -6.64
N LYS A 220 -2.35 -22.66 -5.35
CA LYS A 220 -1.22 -23.31 -4.67
C LYS A 220 0.04 -22.45 -4.61
N HIS A 221 -0.12 -21.14 -4.47
CA HIS A 221 1.00 -20.26 -4.18
C HIS A 221 1.61 -20.58 -2.81
N PRO A 222 2.94 -20.54 -2.64
CA PRO A 222 3.62 -20.85 -1.36
C PRO A 222 3.53 -19.67 -0.36
N LEU A 223 2.34 -19.09 -0.22
CA LEU A 223 2.09 -17.91 0.58
C LEU A 223 2.49 -18.11 2.04
N SER A 224 3.37 -17.26 2.55
CA SER A 224 3.91 -17.35 3.90
C SER A 224 3.88 -16.05 4.68
N LEU A 225 3.84 -14.90 3.97
CA LEU A 225 3.91 -13.56 4.57
C LEU A 225 2.83 -12.65 3.96
N TRP A 226 2.20 -11.83 4.82
CA TRP A 226 1.26 -10.80 4.41
C TRP A 226 1.45 -9.54 5.24
N TYR A 227 1.79 -8.42 4.62
CA TYR A 227 1.96 -7.11 5.24
C TYR A 227 0.83 -6.17 4.85
N TYR A 228 0.35 -5.35 5.80
CA TYR A 228 -0.67 -4.34 5.53
C TYR A 228 -0.55 -3.14 6.49
N GLY A 229 -1.08 -1.97 6.08
CA GLY A 229 -1.14 -0.71 6.84
C GLY A 229 -2.56 -0.34 7.26
N HIS A 230 -2.99 0.90 6.97
CA HIS A 230 -4.35 1.45 7.07
C HIS A 230 -4.88 1.68 8.49
N TYR A 231 -4.61 0.80 9.44
CA TYR A 231 -5.24 0.83 10.76
C TYR A 231 -4.38 1.55 11.80
N HIS A 232 -3.23 2.10 11.42
CA HIS A 232 -2.32 2.88 12.27
C HIS A 232 -2.02 2.20 13.60
N HIS A 233 -1.69 0.92 13.55
CA HIS A 233 -1.38 0.13 14.73
C HIS A 233 -0.42 -1.01 14.39
N THR A 234 0.40 -1.41 15.34
CA THR A 234 1.28 -2.57 15.19
C THR A 234 0.61 -3.83 15.71
N TYR A 235 0.42 -4.82 14.86
CA TYR A 235 -0.09 -6.13 15.25
C TYR A 235 0.52 -7.23 14.38
N SER A 236 0.64 -8.43 14.92
CA SER A 236 1.04 -9.60 14.14
C SER A 236 0.31 -10.84 14.62
N ASP A 237 -0.04 -11.71 13.67
CA ASP A 237 -0.70 -12.98 13.95
C ASP A 237 -0.24 -14.03 12.94
N ARG A 238 -0.41 -15.31 13.30
CA ARG A 238 -0.15 -16.43 12.41
C ARG A 238 -1.43 -17.22 12.19
N ILE A 239 -1.97 -17.13 10.98
CA ILE A 239 -3.25 -17.73 10.62
C ILE A 239 -3.01 -18.72 9.47
N ALA A 240 -3.43 -19.97 9.65
CA ALA A 240 -3.29 -21.05 8.66
C ALA A 240 -1.88 -21.20 8.06
N GLY A 241 -0.83 -20.93 8.87
CA GLY A 241 0.56 -21.05 8.44
C GLY A 241 1.16 -19.82 7.80
N ILE A 242 0.38 -18.76 7.60
CA ILE A 242 0.80 -17.47 7.03
C ILE A 242 0.98 -16.47 8.17
N ASP A 243 2.09 -15.74 8.17
CA ASP A 243 2.36 -14.66 9.12
C ASP A 243 1.80 -13.34 8.56
N PHE A 244 0.87 -12.72 9.29
CA PHE A 244 0.26 -11.44 8.98
C PHE A 244 0.85 -10.34 9.84
N PHE A 245 1.25 -9.23 9.22
CA PHE A 245 1.86 -8.09 9.89
C PHE A 245 1.12 -6.80 9.54
N MET A 246 0.42 -6.23 10.53
CA MET A 246 -0.12 -4.88 10.46
C MET A 246 0.96 -3.89 10.91
N LEU A 247 1.22 -2.89 10.09
CA LEU A 247 2.26 -1.89 10.33
C LEU A 247 1.63 -0.54 10.67
N ASP A 248 2.16 0.07 11.73
CA ASP A 248 1.82 1.43 12.14
C ASP A 248 2.44 2.47 11.19
N ILE A 249 2.06 3.73 11.33
CA ILE A 249 2.59 4.86 10.55
C ILE A 249 4.12 4.88 10.65
N GLY A 250 4.77 4.85 9.49
CA GLY A 250 6.23 4.88 9.36
C GLY A 250 6.96 3.66 9.92
N GLN A 251 6.25 2.65 10.40
CA GLN A 251 6.89 1.44 10.88
C GLN A 251 7.48 0.64 9.73
N ILE A 252 8.78 0.38 9.78
CA ILE A 252 9.49 -0.42 8.78
C ILE A 252 9.79 -1.82 9.34
N ARG A 253 9.48 -2.84 8.55
CA ARG A 253 9.76 -4.24 8.87
C ARG A 253 10.44 -4.94 7.70
N GLU A 254 11.60 -5.53 7.92
CA GLU A 254 12.32 -6.28 6.90
C GLU A 254 11.57 -7.57 6.51
N ILE A 255 11.56 -7.88 5.22
CA ILE A 255 11.08 -9.17 4.70
C ILE A 255 12.22 -10.20 4.88
N PRO A 256 12.01 -11.26 5.66
CA PRO A 256 13.05 -12.27 5.87
C PRO A 256 13.40 -12.95 4.55
N THR A 257 14.68 -13.19 4.30
CA THR A 257 15.12 -14.06 3.19
C THR A 257 14.61 -15.48 3.40
N CYS A 258 14.34 -16.21 2.32
CA CYS A 258 14.02 -17.65 2.42
C CYS A 258 15.23 -18.38 3.03
N ARG A 259 14.99 -19.21 4.04
CA ARG A 259 16.04 -20.07 4.65
C ARG A 259 16.20 -21.33 3.82
#